data_67fdef066764ad5745f0938063ea05bc
#
_entry.id   67fdef066764ad5745f0938063ea05bc
#
_cell.length_a   1.000
_cell.length_b   1.000
_cell.length_c   1.000
_cell.angle_alpha   90.00
_cell.angle_beta   90.00
_cell.angle_gamma   90.00
#
_symmetry.space_group_name_H-M   'P 1'
#
loop_
_entity.id
_entity.type
_entity.pdbx_description
1 polymer ?
#
loop_
_entity_poly.entity_id
_entity_poly.type
_entity_poly.pdbx_seq_one_letter_code
_entity_poly.pdbx_strand_id
1 'polypeptide(L)'
;VLAVNKMDLVDFSEERFNEIVAEYKKFVEPLGIPDVNCIPLSALDGDNVVDKSERTPWYKGISLLDFLETVQIDNDHNFTDFRFPVQYVLRPNLDFRGFCGKVASGIVRKGDTVMALPSGKTSKVKSIVTYDGELEYAFPPQSVTLTLEDEIDVSRGEMLVHPDNLPVIDRNFEAMMVWTVSYTHLRAHET
;
A
#
# COMPACT_ATOMS: atom_id res chain seq x y z
N VAL A 1 -7.28 6.86 -9.36
CA VAL A 1 -8.16 7.96 -9.79
C VAL A 1 -7.33 9.18 -10.18
N LEU A 2 -7.72 9.89 -11.24
CA LEU A 2 -7.20 11.19 -11.64
C LEU A 2 -8.25 12.26 -11.31
N ALA A 3 -7.97 13.09 -10.32
CA ALA A 3 -8.78 14.26 -9.98
C ALA A 3 -8.28 15.48 -10.77
N VAL A 4 -9.01 15.87 -11.82
CA VAL A 4 -8.69 17.06 -12.63
C VAL A 4 -9.29 18.26 -11.92
N ASN A 5 -8.48 18.85 -11.04
CA ASN A 5 -8.91 19.97 -10.18
C ASN A 5 -8.81 21.32 -10.86
N LYS A 6 -9.43 22.32 -10.26
CA LYS A 6 -9.49 23.73 -10.73
C LYS A 6 -10.24 23.91 -12.05
N MET A 7 -11.28 23.12 -12.25
CA MET A 7 -12.12 23.25 -13.45
C MET A 7 -12.87 24.59 -13.50
N ASP A 8 -13.05 25.25 -12.35
CA ASP A 8 -13.55 26.61 -12.21
C ASP A 8 -12.72 27.65 -12.98
N LEU A 9 -11.39 27.45 -13.10
CA LEU A 9 -10.51 28.37 -13.84
C LEU A 9 -10.64 28.28 -15.37
N VAL A 10 -11.31 27.24 -15.86
CA VAL A 10 -11.50 26.96 -17.29
C VAL A 10 -12.98 26.82 -17.64
N ASP A 11 -13.86 27.44 -16.86
CA ASP A 11 -15.32 27.45 -17.05
C ASP A 11 -15.92 26.05 -17.25
N PHE A 12 -15.35 25.04 -16.55
CA PHE A 12 -15.75 23.62 -16.64
C PHE A 12 -15.74 23.04 -18.07
N SER A 13 -14.77 23.48 -18.88
CA SER A 13 -14.63 23.08 -20.28
C SER A 13 -14.38 21.56 -20.40
N GLU A 14 -15.29 20.87 -21.13
CA GLU A 14 -15.14 19.47 -21.49
C GLU A 14 -13.90 19.23 -22.35
N GLU A 15 -13.63 20.13 -23.30
CA GLU A 15 -12.47 20.04 -24.20
C GLU A 15 -11.17 20.04 -23.40
N ARG A 16 -11.02 20.99 -22.47
CA ARG A 16 -9.83 21.07 -21.61
C ARG A 16 -9.65 19.86 -20.71
N PHE A 17 -10.74 19.34 -20.16
CA PHE A 17 -10.73 18.11 -19.38
C PHE A 17 -10.22 16.93 -20.24
N ASN A 18 -10.76 16.77 -21.43
CA ASN A 18 -10.40 15.68 -22.33
C ASN A 18 -8.92 15.75 -22.78
N GLU A 19 -8.38 16.95 -23.02
CA GLU A 19 -6.96 17.15 -23.30
C GLU A 19 -6.08 16.63 -22.15
N ILE A 20 -6.37 17.06 -20.92
CA ILE A 20 -5.62 16.65 -19.72
C ILE A 20 -5.69 15.14 -19.51
N VAL A 21 -6.88 14.55 -19.68
CA VAL A 21 -7.09 13.10 -19.57
C VAL A 21 -6.28 12.34 -20.61
N ALA A 22 -6.25 12.81 -21.85
CA ALA A 22 -5.49 12.19 -22.93
C ALA A 22 -3.98 12.24 -22.68
N GLU A 23 -3.48 13.39 -22.22
CA GLU A 23 -2.07 13.57 -21.87
C GLU A 23 -1.69 12.66 -20.69
N TYR A 24 -2.50 12.60 -19.65
CA TYR A 24 -2.25 11.76 -18.49
C TYR A 24 -2.29 10.26 -18.83
N LYS A 25 -3.28 9.81 -19.61
CA LYS A 25 -3.35 8.41 -20.08
C LYS A 25 -2.11 8.00 -20.83
N LYS A 26 -1.60 8.85 -21.72
CA LYS A 26 -0.34 8.61 -22.43
C LYS A 26 0.86 8.53 -21.49
N PHE A 27 0.86 9.34 -20.44
CA PHE A 27 1.92 9.32 -19.42
C PHE A 27 1.91 8.02 -18.60
N VAL A 28 0.74 7.51 -18.23
CA VAL A 28 0.64 6.30 -17.38
C VAL A 28 0.66 4.98 -18.16
N GLU A 29 0.52 5.01 -19.48
CA GLU A 29 0.54 3.82 -20.33
C GLU A 29 1.80 2.94 -20.09
N PRO A 30 3.03 3.48 -20.08
CA PRO A 30 4.24 2.70 -19.81
C PRO A 30 4.33 2.19 -18.36
N LEU A 31 3.50 2.71 -17.43
CA LEU A 31 3.46 2.29 -16.03
C LEU A 31 2.56 1.05 -15.82
N GLY A 32 1.85 0.60 -16.86
CA GLY A 32 0.98 -0.58 -16.79
C GLY A 32 -0.22 -0.43 -15.86
N ILE A 33 -0.71 0.80 -15.65
CA ILE A 33 -1.89 1.06 -14.82
C ILE A 33 -3.15 0.72 -15.63
N PRO A 34 -3.91 -0.34 -15.27
CA PRO A 34 -4.96 -0.86 -16.13
C PRO A 34 -6.17 0.09 -16.23
N ASP A 35 -6.57 0.70 -15.13
CA ASP A 35 -7.77 1.51 -15.03
C ASP A 35 -7.50 2.88 -14.42
N VAL A 36 -7.84 3.94 -15.14
CA VAL A 36 -7.75 5.31 -14.67
C VAL A 36 -9.11 5.98 -14.74
N ASN A 37 -9.78 6.10 -13.60
CA ASN A 37 -10.98 6.90 -13.47
C ASN A 37 -10.61 8.39 -13.37
N CYS A 38 -11.18 9.21 -14.26
CA CYS A 38 -10.89 10.63 -14.34
C CYS A 38 -12.13 11.43 -13.92
N ILE A 39 -11.97 12.31 -12.94
CA ILE A 39 -13.06 13.09 -12.35
C ILE A 39 -12.73 14.58 -12.47
N PRO A 40 -13.55 15.36 -13.21
CA PRO A 40 -13.41 16.82 -13.25
C PRO A 40 -13.95 17.40 -11.94
N LEU A 41 -13.20 18.28 -11.26
CA LEU A 41 -13.66 18.85 -10.01
C LEU A 41 -13.17 20.29 -9.79
N SER A 42 -13.85 21.01 -8.93
CA SER A 42 -13.35 22.20 -8.26
C SER A 42 -13.38 21.97 -6.75
N ALA A 43 -12.21 21.77 -6.16
CA ALA A 43 -12.11 21.61 -4.72
C ALA A 43 -12.44 22.91 -3.97
N LEU A 44 -12.31 24.05 -4.63
CA LEU A 44 -12.67 25.37 -4.04
C LEU A 44 -14.18 25.53 -3.90
N ASP A 45 -14.91 25.19 -4.97
CA ASP A 45 -16.36 25.37 -5.04
C ASP A 45 -17.15 24.12 -4.59
N GLY A 46 -16.47 22.97 -4.49
CA GLY A 46 -17.07 21.68 -4.10
C GLY A 46 -17.65 20.87 -5.25
N ASP A 47 -17.50 21.32 -6.50
CA ASP A 47 -18.05 20.63 -7.67
C ASP A 47 -17.44 19.24 -7.86
N ASN A 48 -18.29 18.23 -7.96
CA ASN A 48 -17.94 16.80 -8.10
C ASN A 48 -17.04 16.26 -6.97
N VAL A 49 -16.96 16.94 -5.83
CA VAL A 49 -16.21 16.47 -4.65
C VAL A 49 -17.09 15.53 -3.82
N VAL A 50 -18.20 16.02 -3.29
CA VAL A 50 -19.20 15.25 -2.52
C VAL A 50 -20.37 14.91 -3.43
N ASP A 51 -20.99 15.93 -4.03
CA ASP A 51 -22.13 15.79 -4.93
C ASP A 51 -21.75 16.08 -6.38
N LYS A 52 -22.53 15.56 -7.32
CA LYS A 52 -22.35 15.84 -8.74
C LYS A 52 -22.65 17.31 -9.03
N SER A 53 -21.80 17.93 -9.82
CA SER A 53 -21.96 19.31 -10.24
C SER A 53 -22.92 19.46 -11.41
N GLU A 54 -23.81 20.44 -11.35
CA GLU A 54 -24.64 20.87 -12.48
C GLU A 54 -23.81 21.62 -13.55
N ARG A 55 -22.63 22.12 -13.20
CA ARG A 55 -21.71 22.85 -14.09
C ARG A 55 -20.96 21.92 -15.05
N THR A 56 -21.00 20.59 -14.81
CA THR A 56 -20.40 19.57 -15.67
C THR A 56 -21.44 18.60 -16.24
N PRO A 57 -22.46 19.06 -16.99
CA PRO A 57 -23.55 18.20 -17.46
C PRO A 57 -23.08 17.11 -18.45
N TRP A 58 -21.92 17.30 -19.06
CA TRP A 58 -21.24 16.35 -19.94
C TRP A 58 -20.58 15.19 -19.17
N TYR A 59 -20.22 15.38 -17.90
CA TYR A 59 -19.63 14.34 -17.08
C TYR A 59 -20.70 13.37 -16.55
N LYS A 60 -20.58 12.10 -16.95
CA LYS A 60 -21.55 11.05 -16.57
C LYS A 60 -21.09 10.15 -15.43
N GLY A 61 -19.87 10.37 -14.91
CA GLY A 61 -19.33 9.61 -13.77
C GLY A 61 -19.97 9.95 -12.42
N ILE A 62 -19.38 9.47 -11.36
CA ILE A 62 -19.77 9.72 -9.96
C ILE A 62 -18.87 10.79 -9.33
N SER A 63 -19.26 11.31 -8.14
CA SER A 63 -18.43 12.26 -7.40
C SER A 63 -17.14 11.60 -6.89
N LEU A 64 -16.18 12.40 -6.46
CA LEU A 64 -14.93 11.88 -5.91
C LEU A 64 -15.18 11.06 -4.64
N LEU A 65 -16.07 11.54 -3.75
CA LEU A 65 -16.38 10.83 -2.51
C LEU A 65 -17.08 9.50 -2.81
N ASP A 66 -18.11 9.50 -3.66
CA ASP A 66 -18.78 8.26 -4.06
C ASP A 66 -17.80 7.24 -4.67
N PHE A 67 -16.84 7.71 -5.48
CA PHE A 67 -15.81 6.84 -6.04
C PHE A 67 -14.94 6.23 -4.95
N LEU A 68 -14.47 7.03 -3.97
CA LEU A 68 -13.60 6.55 -2.90
C LEU A 68 -14.32 5.59 -1.95
N GLU A 69 -15.63 5.76 -1.75
CA GLU A 69 -16.43 4.87 -0.91
C GLU A 69 -16.81 3.55 -1.60
N THR A 70 -16.89 3.55 -2.93
CA THR A 70 -17.37 2.39 -3.69
C THR A 70 -16.25 1.62 -4.41
N VAL A 71 -15.05 2.18 -4.53
CA VAL A 71 -13.92 1.51 -5.19
C VAL A 71 -13.55 0.22 -4.46
N GLN A 72 -13.51 -0.88 -5.20
CA GLN A 72 -13.09 -2.18 -4.68
C GLN A 72 -11.56 -2.22 -4.59
N ILE A 73 -11.03 -2.33 -3.37
CA ILE A 73 -9.58 -2.37 -3.09
C ILE A 73 -9.09 -3.82 -2.98
N ASP A 74 -9.99 -4.78 -2.84
CA ASP A 74 -9.68 -6.18 -2.49
C ASP A 74 -8.85 -6.92 -3.55
N ASN A 75 -8.84 -6.47 -4.80
CA ASN A 75 -8.12 -7.12 -5.89
C ASN A 75 -6.62 -6.77 -5.95
N ASP A 76 -6.17 -5.78 -5.19
CA ASP A 76 -4.79 -5.28 -5.25
C ASP A 76 -3.86 -5.95 -4.22
N HIS A 77 -4.40 -6.77 -3.31
CA HIS A 77 -3.60 -7.43 -2.29
C HIS A 77 -3.30 -8.89 -2.65
N ASN A 78 -2.02 -9.24 -2.60
CA ASN A 78 -1.59 -10.63 -2.65
C ASN A 78 -1.85 -11.27 -1.27
N PHE A 79 -2.81 -12.19 -1.19
CA PHE A 79 -3.15 -12.93 0.03
C PHE A 79 -2.43 -14.29 0.16
N THR A 80 -1.60 -14.64 -0.83
CA THR A 80 -0.94 -15.97 -0.90
C THR A 80 0.48 -15.92 -0.33
N ASP A 81 1.28 -14.95 -0.75
CA ASP A 81 2.70 -14.89 -0.45
C ASP A 81 2.95 -14.09 0.81
N PHE A 82 3.07 -14.74 1.96
CA PHE A 82 3.28 -14.04 3.22
C PHE A 82 4.61 -13.31 3.27
N ARG A 83 4.55 -12.00 3.49
CA ARG A 83 5.70 -11.11 3.64
C ARG A 83 5.44 -10.14 4.80
N PHE A 84 6.28 -10.20 5.80
CA PHE A 84 6.18 -9.36 6.99
C PHE A 84 7.55 -8.71 7.29
N PRO A 85 7.81 -7.51 6.75
CA PRO A 85 8.99 -6.74 7.10
C PRO A 85 8.94 -6.31 8.56
N VAL A 86 9.98 -6.64 9.33
CA VAL A 86 10.08 -6.24 10.73
C VAL A 86 10.54 -4.79 10.81
N GLN A 87 9.67 -3.92 11.30
CA GLN A 87 9.95 -2.48 11.45
C GLN A 87 10.50 -2.11 12.80
N TYR A 88 10.10 -2.86 13.84
CA TYR A 88 10.53 -2.63 15.20
C TYR A 88 10.48 -3.93 16.03
N VAL A 89 11.42 -4.09 16.96
CA VAL A 89 11.41 -5.22 17.92
C VAL A 89 11.07 -4.67 19.30
N LEU A 90 9.92 -5.09 19.82
CA LEU A 90 9.40 -4.66 21.13
C LEU A 90 9.83 -5.64 22.21
N ARG A 91 10.55 -5.15 23.23
CA ARG A 91 10.95 -5.91 24.43
C ARG A 91 10.67 -5.09 25.69
N PRO A 92 9.43 -5.01 26.15
CA PRO A 92 9.09 -4.25 27.36
C PRO A 92 9.61 -4.91 28.63
N ASN A 93 9.80 -6.24 28.62
CA ASN A 93 10.33 -7.05 29.70
C ASN A 93 11.07 -8.28 29.15
N LEU A 94 11.62 -9.14 30.03
CA LEU A 94 12.38 -10.33 29.63
C LEU A 94 11.50 -11.44 29.03
N ASP A 95 10.22 -11.47 29.36
CA ASP A 95 9.30 -12.54 28.97
C ASP A 95 8.55 -12.26 27.66
N PHE A 96 8.65 -11.02 27.14
CA PHE A 96 7.95 -10.61 25.93
C PHE A 96 8.91 -10.14 24.85
N ARG A 97 8.87 -10.78 23.70
CA ARG A 97 9.55 -10.34 22.48
C ARG A 97 8.57 -10.30 21.33
N GLY A 98 8.22 -9.10 20.88
CA GLY A 98 7.30 -8.86 19.80
C GLY A 98 8.00 -8.26 18.58
N PHE A 99 7.67 -8.76 17.40
CA PHE A 99 8.14 -8.25 16.12
C PHE A 99 7.01 -7.42 15.50
N CYS A 100 7.19 -6.11 15.53
CA CYS A 100 6.18 -5.16 15.03
C CYS A 100 6.43 -4.87 13.56
N GLY A 101 5.38 -4.88 12.76
CA GLY A 101 5.44 -4.58 11.34
C GLY A 101 4.06 -4.47 10.71
N LYS A 102 4.06 -4.23 9.41
CA LYS A 102 2.86 -4.24 8.58
C LYS A 102 2.89 -5.49 7.70
N VAL A 103 1.80 -6.25 7.67
CA VAL A 103 1.68 -7.35 6.71
C VAL A 103 1.70 -6.76 5.30
N ALA A 104 2.76 -7.01 4.56
CA ALA A 104 2.94 -6.48 3.21
C ALA A 104 2.16 -7.31 2.19
N SER A 105 2.16 -8.63 2.35
CA SER A 105 1.36 -9.57 1.55
C SER A 105 1.13 -10.87 2.30
N GLY A 106 0.20 -11.69 1.79
CA GLY A 106 -0.16 -13.00 2.34
C GLY A 106 -0.92 -12.93 3.65
N ILE A 107 -1.34 -14.07 4.14
CA ILE A 107 -2.04 -14.23 5.41
C ILE A 107 -1.14 -15.01 6.35
N VAL A 108 -1.09 -14.63 7.61
CA VAL A 108 -0.45 -15.37 8.68
C VAL A 108 -1.45 -15.71 9.77
N ARG A 109 -1.36 -16.93 10.30
CA ARG A 109 -2.22 -17.43 11.37
C ARG A 109 -1.40 -17.79 12.61
N LYS A 110 -2.03 -17.74 13.73
CA LYS A 110 -1.47 -18.30 14.97
C LYS A 110 -1.14 -19.79 14.77
N GLY A 111 0.06 -20.20 15.13
CA GLY A 111 0.57 -21.57 14.93
C GLY A 111 1.28 -21.80 13.59
N ASP A 112 1.20 -20.86 12.64
CA ASP A 112 1.92 -20.98 11.38
C ASP A 112 3.44 -20.98 11.61
N THR A 113 4.15 -21.80 10.83
CA THR A 113 5.62 -21.78 10.82
C THR A 113 6.09 -20.63 9.94
N VAL A 114 6.94 -19.78 10.49
CA VAL A 114 7.57 -18.68 9.77
C VAL A 114 9.09 -18.81 9.79
N MET A 115 9.73 -18.28 8.77
CA MET A 115 11.18 -18.22 8.61
C MET A 115 11.65 -16.79 8.62
N ALA A 116 12.69 -16.51 9.38
CA ALA A 116 13.36 -15.21 9.40
C ALA A 116 14.42 -15.13 8.29
N LEU A 117 14.35 -14.13 7.46
CA LEU A 117 15.35 -13.85 6.42
C LEU A 117 16.20 -12.63 6.83
N PRO A 118 17.54 -12.67 6.61
CA PRO A 118 18.28 -13.69 5.82
C PRO A 118 18.76 -14.90 6.62
N SER A 119 18.53 -14.99 7.93
CA SER A 119 19.11 -16.04 8.79
C SER A 119 18.66 -17.46 8.48
N GLY A 120 17.47 -17.64 7.90
CA GLY A 120 16.87 -18.94 7.60
C GLY A 120 16.32 -19.67 8.83
N LYS A 121 16.35 -19.07 10.02
CA LYS A 121 15.81 -19.67 11.24
C LYS A 121 14.30 -19.68 11.21
N THR A 122 13.71 -20.79 11.66
CA THR A 122 12.26 -20.99 11.71
C THR A 122 11.73 -21.01 13.12
N SER A 123 10.51 -20.55 13.30
CA SER A 123 9.74 -20.68 14.53
C SER A 123 8.25 -20.62 14.24
N LYS A 124 7.40 -20.92 15.21
CA LYS A 124 5.95 -20.79 15.08
C LYS A 124 5.45 -19.48 15.63
N VAL A 125 4.41 -18.94 14.99
CA VAL A 125 3.70 -17.77 15.49
C VAL A 125 2.93 -18.15 16.74
N LYS A 126 3.34 -17.60 17.89
CA LYS A 126 2.71 -17.82 19.20
C LYS A 126 1.44 -17.00 19.34
N SER A 127 1.51 -15.70 19.02
CA SER A 127 0.35 -14.83 19.01
C SER A 127 0.50 -13.68 18.01
N ILE A 128 -0.62 -13.11 17.61
CA ILE A 128 -0.72 -11.94 16.74
C ILE A 128 -1.43 -10.87 17.56
N VAL A 129 -0.73 -9.80 17.89
CA VAL A 129 -1.20 -8.79 18.84
C VAL A 129 -1.42 -7.46 18.14
N THR A 130 -2.56 -6.82 18.44
CA THR A 130 -2.88 -5.44 18.05
C THR A 130 -3.16 -4.61 19.29
N TYR A 131 -3.45 -3.32 19.10
CA TYR A 131 -3.89 -2.46 20.20
C TYR A 131 -5.20 -2.95 20.84
N ASP A 132 -6.10 -3.49 20.03
CA ASP A 132 -7.43 -3.94 20.45
C ASP A 132 -7.44 -5.37 21.01
N GLY A 133 -6.31 -6.09 20.97
CA GLY A 133 -6.16 -7.45 21.51
C GLY A 133 -5.46 -8.41 20.55
N GLU A 134 -5.62 -9.70 20.81
CA GLU A 134 -5.04 -10.78 20.00
C GLU A 134 -5.96 -11.14 18.83
N LEU A 135 -5.35 -11.49 17.70
CA LEU A 135 -6.01 -11.96 16.49
C LEU A 135 -5.62 -13.42 16.21
N GLU A 136 -6.54 -14.17 15.60
CA GLU A 136 -6.26 -15.53 15.11
C GLU A 136 -5.48 -15.52 13.79
N TYR A 137 -5.65 -14.48 12.99
CA TYR A 137 -4.92 -14.28 11.74
C TYR A 137 -4.75 -12.80 11.41
N ALA A 138 -3.75 -12.50 10.57
CA ALA A 138 -3.54 -11.17 10.03
C ALA A 138 -3.30 -11.21 8.52
N PHE A 139 -3.68 -10.14 7.84
CA PHE A 139 -3.64 -9.98 6.38
C PHE A 139 -3.22 -8.55 5.99
N PRO A 140 -2.83 -8.32 4.73
CA PRO A 140 -2.50 -6.99 4.26
C PRO A 140 -3.72 -6.03 4.30
N PRO A 141 -3.56 -4.79 4.66
CA PRO A 141 -2.34 -4.09 5.10
C PRO A 141 -2.25 -3.91 6.63
N GLN A 142 -2.71 -4.85 7.42
CA GLN A 142 -2.77 -4.73 8.88
C GLN A 142 -1.38 -4.53 9.51
N SER A 143 -1.32 -3.63 10.49
CA SER A 143 -0.15 -3.43 11.36
C SER A 143 -0.33 -4.26 12.62
N VAL A 144 0.58 -5.20 12.85
CA VAL A 144 0.48 -6.17 13.95
C VAL A 144 1.84 -6.37 14.63
N THR A 145 1.80 -6.97 15.81
CA THR A 145 2.97 -7.49 16.52
C THR A 145 2.89 -9.00 16.54
N LEU A 146 3.86 -9.66 15.93
CA LEU A 146 3.99 -11.12 15.98
C LEU A 146 4.89 -11.52 17.15
N THR A 147 4.47 -12.48 17.95
CA THR A 147 5.33 -13.18 18.90
C THR A 147 5.61 -14.58 18.41
N LEU A 148 6.77 -15.12 18.70
CA LEU A 148 7.20 -16.43 18.26
C LEU A 148 7.36 -17.38 19.45
N GLU A 149 7.24 -18.68 19.22
CA GLU A 149 7.42 -19.70 20.26
C GLU A 149 8.88 -19.82 20.70
N ASP A 150 9.80 -19.75 19.73
CA ASP A 150 11.23 -19.85 19.98
C ASP A 150 11.88 -18.47 19.98
N GLU A 151 12.91 -18.31 20.78
CA GLU A 151 13.75 -17.11 20.80
C GLU A 151 14.75 -17.13 19.63
N ILE A 152 14.25 -16.88 18.42
CA ILE A 152 15.11 -16.68 17.25
C ILE A 152 15.53 -15.20 17.18
N ASP A 153 16.74 -14.98 16.68
CA ASP A 153 17.24 -13.62 16.49
C ASP A 153 16.68 -13.03 15.21
N VAL A 154 15.86 -12.00 15.36
CA VAL A 154 15.24 -11.24 14.27
C VAL A 154 15.36 -9.77 14.61
N SER A 155 15.87 -9.00 13.68
CA SER A 155 16.14 -7.58 13.83
C SER A 155 15.25 -6.72 12.92
N ARG A 156 15.22 -5.42 13.20
CA ARG A 156 14.61 -4.44 12.29
C ARG A 156 15.26 -4.53 10.90
N GLY A 157 14.43 -4.53 9.86
CA GLY A 157 14.86 -4.64 8.47
C GLY A 157 14.87 -6.08 7.95
N GLU A 158 14.82 -7.07 8.83
CA GLU A 158 14.63 -8.46 8.44
C GLU A 158 13.18 -8.76 8.08
N MET A 159 12.92 -9.90 7.46
CA MET A 159 11.60 -10.28 6.98
C MET A 159 11.20 -11.64 7.51
N LEU A 160 9.95 -11.76 7.99
CA LEU A 160 9.33 -13.06 8.26
C LEU A 160 8.51 -13.49 7.04
N VAL A 161 8.68 -14.75 6.64
CA VAL A 161 8.02 -15.36 5.47
C VAL A 161 7.57 -16.78 5.80
N HIS A 162 6.68 -17.37 4.99
CA HIS A 162 6.43 -18.80 5.06
C HIS A 162 7.61 -19.57 4.44
N PRO A 163 8.10 -20.66 5.07
CA PRO A 163 9.27 -21.40 4.59
C PRO A 163 9.05 -22.04 3.21
N ASP A 164 7.80 -22.38 2.87
CA ASP A 164 7.44 -23.01 1.59
C ASP A 164 7.30 -22.00 0.44
N ASN A 165 7.40 -20.70 0.72
CA ASN A 165 7.25 -19.64 -0.26
C ASN A 165 8.23 -18.50 0.01
N LEU A 166 9.49 -18.72 -0.39
CA LEU A 166 10.57 -17.78 -0.18
C LEU A 166 10.59 -16.70 -1.29
N PRO A 167 10.85 -15.43 -0.95
CA PRO A 167 11.13 -14.40 -1.95
C PRO A 167 12.49 -14.66 -2.60
N VAL A 168 12.65 -14.15 -3.81
CA VAL A 168 13.98 -14.08 -4.45
C VAL A 168 14.83 -13.07 -3.68
N ILE A 169 16.00 -13.51 -3.21
CA ILE A 169 16.98 -12.66 -2.52
C ILE A 169 18.14 -12.44 -3.47
N ASP A 170 18.29 -11.23 -3.99
CA ASP A 170 19.37 -10.84 -4.88
C ASP A 170 19.88 -9.44 -4.53
N ARG A 171 21.11 -9.14 -4.95
CA ARG A 171 21.71 -7.82 -4.88
C ARG A 171 21.46 -6.99 -6.13
N ASN A 172 21.12 -7.66 -7.23
CA ASN A 172 20.79 -7.05 -8.51
C ASN A 172 19.29 -7.11 -8.71
N PHE A 173 18.65 -5.97 -8.88
CA PHE A 173 17.22 -5.88 -9.14
C PHE A 173 16.92 -4.73 -10.10
N GLU A 174 15.86 -4.87 -10.85
CA GLU A 174 15.28 -3.80 -11.65
C GLU A 174 14.06 -3.26 -10.93
N ALA A 175 13.93 -1.94 -10.86
CA ALA A 175 12.79 -1.30 -10.21
C ALA A 175 12.29 -0.11 -11.05
N MET A 176 10.98 0.04 -11.12
CA MET A 176 10.37 1.26 -11.63
C MET A 176 10.39 2.32 -10.52
N MET A 177 10.97 3.47 -10.82
CA MET A 177 11.07 4.57 -9.87
C MET A 177 10.32 5.80 -10.40
N VAL A 178 9.40 6.32 -9.58
CA VAL A 178 8.72 7.59 -9.86
C VAL A 178 9.42 8.69 -9.08
N TRP A 179 10.04 9.62 -9.81
CA TRP A 179 10.75 10.75 -9.23
C TRP A 179 9.82 11.96 -9.15
N THR A 180 9.38 12.31 -7.95
CA THR A 180 8.37 13.37 -7.73
C THR A 180 8.95 14.69 -7.22
N VAL A 181 10.27 14.79 -7.06
CA VAL A 181 10.94 15.98 -6.56
C VAL A 181 11.78 16.65 -7.65
N SER A 182 11.96 17.98 -7.54
CA SER A 182 12.71 18.79 -8.51
C SER A 182 14.25 18.64 -8.43
N TYR A 183 14.76 17.77 -7.56
CA TYR A 183 16.19 17.52 -7.47
C TYR A 183 16.66 16.60 -8.60
N THR A 184 17.82 16.89 -9.17
CA THR A 184 18.36 16.17 -10.34
C THR A 184 19.06 14.85 -10.00
N HIS A 185 19.24 14.52 -8.72
CA HIS A 185 19.87 13.26 -8.28
C HIS A 185 19.40 12.82 -6.90
N LEU A 186 19.38 11.50 -6.73
CA LEU A 186 19.11 10.86 -5.44
C LEU A 186 20.26 11.11 -4.47
N ARG A 187 19.95 11.60 -3.29
CA ARG A 187 20.87 11.48 -2.16
C ARG A 187 20.58 10.16 -1.46
N ALA A 188 21.59 9.30 -1.36
CA ALA A 188 21.50 8.16 -0.44
C ALA A 188 21.37 8.72 0.98
N HIS A 189 20.27 8.39 1.65
CA HIS A 189 20.21 8.57 3.08
C HIS A 189 21.04 7.42 3.69
N GLU A 190 22.17 7.76 4.27
CA GLU A 190 22.88 6.83 5.14
C GLU A 190 21.94 6.51 6.30
N THR A 191 21.56 5.25 6.41
CA THR A 191 20.79 4.70 7.53
C THR A 191 21.72 4.27 8.65
#